data_47821acb701bdcd4a196bc72692933b9
#
_entry.id   47821acb701bdcd4a196bc72692933b9
#
_cell.length_a   1.000
_cell.length_b   1.000
_cell.length_c   1.000
_cell.angle_alpha   90.00
_cell.angle_beta   90.00
_cell.angle_gamma   90.00
#
_symmetry.space_group_name_H-M   'P 1'
#
loop_
_entity.id
_entity.type
_entity.pdbx_description
1 polymer ?
#
loop_
_entity_poly.entity_id
_entity_poly.type
_entity_poly.pdbx_seq_one_letter_code
_entity_poly.pdbx_strand_id
1 'polypeptide(L)'
;MSNIKYNEQEEAFELPYKLWNNTMTVRFYTDKEENIMKKLKDIAKKLAKVDGSKSTVAGMLIDEGYYEGGSAEELAKILKLENVYVDIDDEDTVVCFDTGTDDGFMQGLAHVELFGELFEITGWVE
;
A
#
# COMPACT_ATOMS: atom_id res chain seq x y z
N MET A 1 -14.83 14.93 9.07
CA MET A 1 -14.19 15.91 8.19
C MET A 1 -13.04 15.28 7.43
N SER A 2 -12.96 15.57 6.16
CA SER A 2 -11.95 14.96 5.29
C SER A 2 -10.71 15.86 5.16
N ASN A 3 -9.52 15.26 5.23
CA ASN A 3 -8.27 15.92 4.91
C ASN A 3 -7.84 15.66 3.47
N ILE A 4 -8.78 15.21 2.64
CA ILE A 4 -8.53 14.87 1.25
C ILE A 4 -8.32 16.15 0.45
N LYS A 5 -7.21 16.19 -0.30
CA LYS A 5 -6.86 17.32 -1.17
C LYS A 5 -6.53 16.82 -2.57
N TYR A 6 -6.86 17.63 -3.58
CA TYR A 6 -6.55 17.28 -4.95
C TYR A 6 -5.16 17.80 -5.33
N ASN A 7 -4.33 16.93 -5.91
CA ASN A 7 -3.01 17.27 -6.42
C ASN A 7 -3.09 17.29 -7.95
N GLU A 8 -3.00 18.48 -8.55
CA GLU A 8 -3.13 18.65 -10.00
C GLU A 8 -1.97 18.02 -10.78
N GLN A 9 -0.76 18.03 -10.22
CA GLN A 9 0.41 17.46 -10.88
C GLN A 9 0.31 15.95 -10.99
N GLU A 10 -0.24 15.30 -9.98
CA GLU A 10 -0.40 13.85 -9.95
C GLU A 10 -1.75 13.40 -10.49
N GLU A 11 -2.65 14.35 -10.73
CA GLU A 11 -4.03 14.08 -11.14
C GLU A 11 -4.73 13.09 -10.20
N ALA A 12 -4.55 13.30 -8.90
CA ALA A 12 -5.06 12.41 -7.87
C ALA A 12 -5.46 13.19 -6.63
N PHE A 13 -6.42 12.65 -5.88
CA PHE A 13 -6.71 13.13 -4.54
C PHE A 13 -5.71 12.51 -3.57
N GLU A 14 -5.38 13.23 -2.51
CA GLU A 14 -4.39 12.78 -1.51
C GLU A 14 -4.93 12.91 -0.11
N LEU A 15 -4.60 11.94 0.74
CA LEU A 15 -4.96 11.93 2.15
C LEU A 15 -3.76 11.46 2.97
N PRO A 16 -3.32 12.22 3.99
CA PRO A 16 -2.31 11.71 4.90
C PRO A 16 -2.93 10.60 5.78
N TYR A 17 -2.23 9.50 5.91
CA TYR A 17 -2.68 8.37 6.69
C TYR A 17 -1.47 7.65 7.31
N LYS A 18 -1.59 7.24 8.57
CA LYS A 18 -0.49 6.57 9.25
C LYS A 18 -0.50 5.08 8.96
N LEU A 19 0.56 4.60 8.32
CA LEU A 19 0.74 3.19 7.98
C LEU A 19 2.16 2.76 8.42
N TRP A 20 2.25 1.64 9.09
CA TRP A 20 3.51 1.08 9.57
C TRP A 20 4.34 2.12 10.35
N ASN A 21 3.65 2.87 11.24
CA ASN A 21 4.23 3.92 12.08
C ASN A 21 4.76 5.16 11.35
N ASN A 22 4.46 5.30 10.07
CA ASN A 22 4.86 6.49 9.29
C ASN A 22 3.63 7.12 8.65
N THR A 23 3.60 8.46 8.63
CA THR A 23 2.55 9.16 7.91
C THR A 23 2.87 9.10 6.42
N MET A 24 1.97 8.49 5.66
CA MET A 24 2.09 8.32 4.22
C MET A 24 1.07 9.20 3.51
N THR A 25 1.38 9.60 2.29
CA THR A 25 0.41 10.24 1.41
C THR A 25 -0.26 9.15 0.61
N VAL A 26 -1.54 8.88 0.89
CA VAL A 26 -2.33 7.91 0.14
C VAL A 26 -3.00 8.62 -1.02
N ARG A 27 -2.78 8.14 -2.25
CA ARG A 27 -3.35 8.73 -3.46
C ARG A 27 -4.56 7.94 -3.93
N PHE A 28 -5.56 8.68 -4.39
CA PHE A 28 -6.79 8.09 -4.92
C PHE A 28 -6.93 8.52 -6.38
N TYR A 29 -6.85 7.56 -7.28
CA TYR A 29 -6.95 7.83 -8.71
C TYR A 29 -8.42 7.78 -9.14
N THR A 30 -9.09 8.91 -9.02
CA THR A 30 -10.46 9.13 -9.45
C THR A 30 -10.61 10.60 -9.81
N ASP A 31 -11.55 10.91 -10.69
CA ASP A 31 -11.81 12.29 -11.11
C ASP A 31 -12.77 13.03 -10.18
N LYS A 32 -13.42 12.35 -9.24
CA LYS A 32 -14.41 12.94 -8.35
C LYS A 32 -14.22 12.51 -6.90
N GLU A 33 -14.16 13.49 -6.01
CA GLU A 33 -14.05 13.21 -4.57
C GLU A 33 -15.22 12.37 -4.06
N GLU A 34 -16.41 12.53 -4.65
CA GLU A 34 -17.58 11.75 -4.22
C GLU A 34 -17.38 10.24 -4.37
N ASN A 35 -16.56 9.83 -5.35
CA ASN A 35 -16.25 8.41 -5.52
C ASN A 35 -15.47 7.86 -4.32
N ILE A 36 -14.59 8.67 -3.75
CA ILE A 36 -13.87 8.32 -2.53
C ILE A 36 -14.84 8.23 -1.37
N MET A 37 -15.71 9.23 -1.22
CA MET A 37 -16.63 9.30 -0.10
C MET A 37 -17.62 8.13 -0.08
N LYS A 38 -18.07 7.70 -1.26
CA LYS A 38 -18.98 6.54 -1.38
C LYS A 38 -18.33 5.25 -0.88
N LYS A 39 -17.04 5.12 -1.04
CA LYS A 39 -16.30 3.90 -0.71
C LYS A 39 -15.39 4.07 0.51
N LEU A 40 -15.53 5.17 1.22
CA LEU A 40 -14.64 5.52 2.31
C LEU A 40 -14.54 4.44 3.39
N LYS A 41 -15.67 3.84 3.76
CA LYS A 41 -15.70 2.77 4.75
C LYS A 41 -14.86 1.57 4.31
N ASP A 42 -15.01 1.17 3.06
CA ASP A 42 -14.27 0.05 2.49
C ASP A 42 -12.79 0.38 2.38
N ILE A 43 -12.48 1.60 1.93
CA ILE A 43 -11.09 2.08 1.83
C ILE A 43 -10.43 2.09 3.20
N ALA A 44 -11.11 2.63 4.21
CA ALA A 44 -10.57 2.68 5.56
C ALA A 44 -10.29 1.29 6.12
N LYS A 45 -11.18 0.34 5.85
CA LYS A 45 -11.01 -1.04 6.27
C LYS A 45 -9.78 -1.67 5.61
N LYS A 46 -9.60 -1.43 4.32
CA LYS A 46 -8.46 -1.95 3.57
C LYS A 46 -7.14 -1.32 4.01
N LEU A 47 -7.12 -0.02 4.25
CA LEU A 47 -5.94 0.66 4.77
C LEU A 47 -5.57 0.13 6.16
N ALA A 48 -6.56 -0.11 7.01
CA ALA A 48 -6.30 -0.70 8.33
C ALA A 48 -5.73 -2.11 8.20
N LYS A 49 -6.18 -2.87 7.21
CA LYS A 49 -5.63 -4.21 6.96
C LYS A 49 -4.17 -4.13 6.51
N VAL A 50 -3.83 -3.20 5.63
CA VAL A 50 -2.44 -2.98 5.23
C VAL A 50 -1.59 -2.64 6.45
N ASP A 51 -2.07 -1.72 7.28
CA ASP A 51 -1.35 -1.31 8.47
C ASP A 51 -1.09 -2.46 9.44
N GLY A 52 -2.05 -3.36 9.61
CA GLY A 52 -1.96 -4.49 10.52
C GLY A 52 -1.33 -5.73 9.92
N SER A 53 -0.89 -5.69 8.66
CA SER A 53 -0.42 -6.88 7.94
C SER A 53 1.05 -6.83 7.51
N LYS A 54 1.86 -6.03 8.17
CA LYS A 54 3.28 -5.88 7.82
C LYS A 54 4.01 -7.24 7.86
N SER A 55 3.77 -8.03 8.90
CA SER A 55 4.39 -9.35 9.04
C SER A 55 3.91 -10.33 7.97
N THR A 56 2.63 -10.24 7.59
CA THR A 56 2.07 -11.08 6.52
C THR A 56 2.76 -10.76 5.19
N VAL A 57 2.91 -9.48 4.87
CA VAL A 57 3.59 -9.05 3.65
C VAL A 57 5.05 -9.49 3.68
N ALA A 58 5.73 -9.35 4.81
CA ALA A 58 7.12 -9.79 4.96
C ALA A 58 7.25 -11.29 4.67
N GLY A 59 6.36 -12.11 5.22
CA GLY A 59 6.35 -13.55 4.98
C GLY A 59 6.15 -13.89 3.51
N MET A 60 5.25 -13.18 2.83
CA MET A 60 5.02 -13.40 1.40
C MET A 60 6.24 -13.02 0.56
N LEU A 61 6.92 -11.95 0.90
CA LEU A 61 8.13 -11.53 0.18
C LEU A 61 9.22 -12.61 0.29
N ILE A 62 9.36 -13.23 1.43
CA ILE A 62 10.32 -14.33 1.63
C ILE A 62 9.89 -15.56 0.83
N ASP A 63 8.62 -15.96 0.97
CA ASP A 63 8.09 -17.16 0.31
C ASP A 63 8.18 -17.07 -1.21
N GLU A 64 8.06 -15.88 -1.77
CA GLU A 64 8.11 -15.68 -3.22
C GLU A 64 9.47 -15.25 -3.74
N GLY A 65 10.49 -15.23 -2.87
CA GLY A 65 11.87 -15.01 -3.29
C GLY A 65 12.30 -13.56 -3.46
N TYR A 66 11.54 -12.60 -2.93
CA TYR A 66 11.90 -11.18 -3.02
C TYR A 66 12.92 -10.76 -1.97
N TYR A 67 13.03 -11.53 -0.88
CA TYR A 67 13.95 -11.20 0.19
C TYR A 67 14.61 -12.48 0.72
N GLU A 68 15.93 -12.44 0.85
CA GLU A 68 16.71 -13.60 1.30
C GLU A 68 17.54 -13.33 2.55
N GLY A 69 17.34 -12.18 3.20
CA GLY A 69 18.21 -11.72 4.29
C GLY A 69 17.92 -12.28 5.68
N GLY A 70 16.77 -12.92 5.90
CA GLY A 70 16.42 -13.41 7.23
C GLY A 70 14.99 -13.92 7.35
N SER A 71 14.42 -13.84 8.56
CA SER A 71 13.07 -14.31 8.82
C SER A 71 12.02 -13.22 8.54
N ALA A 72 10.75 -13.64 8.51
CA ALA A 72 9.64 -12.68 8.34
C ALA A 72 9.62 -11.65 9.47
N GLU A 73 9.93 -12.05 10.69
CA GLU A 73 9.98 -11.13 11.84
C GLU A 73 11.07 -10.08 11.65
N GLU A 74 12.23 -10.48 11.19
CA GLU A 74 13.34 -9.58 10.95
C GLU A 74 13.04 -8.63 9.80
N LEU A 75 12.49 -9.16 8.72
CA LEU A 75 12.12 -8.33 7.57
C LEU A 75 11.05 -7.30 7.96
N ALA A 76 10.04 -7.71 8.72
CA ALA A 76 8.98 -6.80 9.14
C ALA A 76 9.51 -5.58 9.90
N LYS A 77 10.61 -5.72 10.62
CA LYS A 77 11.21 -4.61 11.38
C LYS A 77 11.84 -3.55 10.50
N ILE A 78 12.31 -3.93 9.31
CA ILE A 78 13.06 -3.03 8.41
C ILE A 78 12.30 -2.71 7.14
N LEU A 79 11.15 -3.35 6.93
CA LEU A 79 10.35 -3.16 5.71
C LEU A 79 9.77 -1.75 5.68
N LYS A 80 9.92 -1.09 4.53
CA LYS A 80 9.43 0.27 4.32
C LYS A 80 8.29 0.28 3.32
N LEU A 81 7.39 1.21 3.54
CA LEU A 81 6.24 1.41 2.67
C LEU A 81 6.50 2.65 1.80
N GLU A 82 6.32 2.48 0.50
CA GLU A 82 6.47 3.56 -0.46
C GLU A 82 5.19 3.61 -1.30
N ASN A 83 4.91 4.72 -1.94
CA ASN A 83 3.85 4.86 -2.95
C ASN A 83 2.55 4.10 -2.65
N VAL A 84 1.75 4.62 -1.73
CA VAL A 84 0.45 4.01 -1.43
C VAL A 84 -0.62 4.69 -2.26
N TYR A 85 -1.42 3.91 -2.99
CA TYR A 85 -2.52 4.48 -3.75
C TYR A 85 -3.72 3.52 -3.80
N VAL A 86 -4.87 4.08 -4.13
CA VAL A 86 -6.13 3.34 -4.22
C VAL A 86 -6.70 3.53 -5.62
N ASP A 87 -6.90 2.42 -6.33
CA ASP A 87 -7.64 2.41 -7.59
C ASP A 87 -9.11 2.23 -7.27
N ILE A 88 -9.93 3.17 -7.73
CA ILE A 88 -11.37 3.15 -7.47
C ILE A 88 -12.09 2.98 -8.79
N ASP A 89 -12.85 1.89 -8.92
CA ASP A 89 -13.76 1.71 -10.05
C ASP A 89 -15.17 1.45 -9.53
N ASP A 90 -16.11 1.23 -10.44
CA ASP A 90 -17.52 1.08 -10.08
C ASP A 90 -17.81 -0.14 -9.23
N GLU A 91 -17.01 -1.18 -9.36
CA GLU A 91 -17.26 -2.47 -8.71
C GLU A 91 -16.36 -2.75 -7.52
N ASP A 92 -15.14 -2.20 -7.51
CA ASP A 92 -14.17 -2.55 -6.48
C ASP A 92 -13.19 -1.43 -6.19
N THR A 93 -12.56 -1.53 -5.04
CA THR A 93 -11.43 -0.67 -4.68
C THR A 93 -10.23 -1.56 -4.40
N VAL A 94 -9.09 -1.24 -4.99
CA VAL A 94 -7.86 -2.00 -4.79
C VAL A 94 -6.84 -1.05 -4.17
N VAL A 95 -6.30 -1.43 -3.01
CA VAL A 95 -5.22 -0.68 -2.37
C VAL A 95 -3.91 -1.26 -2.85
N CYS A 96 -3.05 -0.39 -3.37
CA CYS A 96 -1.76 -0.77 -3.93
C CYS A 96 -0.64 -0.06 -3.18
N PHE A 97 0.49 -0.72 -3.03
CA PHE A 97 1.66 -0.10 -2.42
C PHE A 97 2.93 -0.78 -2.87
N ASP A 98 4.04 -0.05 -2.73
CA ASP A 98 5.37 -0.57 -3.02
C ASP A 98 6.10 -0.70 -1.69
N THR A 99 6.90 -1.74 -1.54
CA THR A 99 7.62 -2.00 -0.30
C THR A 99 9.02 -2.55 -0.56
N GLY A 100 9.94 -2.24 0.32
CA GLY A 100 11.31 -2.69 0.20
C GLY A 100 12.14 -2.38 1.44
N THR A 101 13.43 -2.61 1.35
CA THR A 101 14.38 -2.40 2.45
C THR A 101 15.58 -1.60 1.99
N ASP A 102 16.31 -1.03 2.95
CA ASP A 102 17.57 -0.32 2.68
C ASP A 102 18.79 -1.18 2.94
N ASP A 103 18.61 -2.45 3.33
CA ASP A 103 19.73 -3.32 3.72
C ASP A 103 20.47 -3.97 2.54
N GLY A 104 19.98 -3.77 1.33
CA GLY A 104 20.62 -4.31 0.14
C GLY A 104 20.22 -5.74 -0.21
N PHE A 105 19.39 -6.40 0.60
CA PHE A 105 18.93 -7.75 0.31
C PHE A 105 17.75 -7.78 -0.67
N MET A 106 17.02 -6.67 -0.80
CA MET A 106 16.03 -6.51 -1.85
C MET A 106 16.61 -5.65 -2.95
N GLN A 107 16.43 -6.06 -4.20
CA GLN A 107 16.97 -5.34 -5.36
C GLN A 107 16.27 -4.02 -5.65
N GLY A 108 15.11 -3.82 -5.08
CA GLY A 108 14.31 -2.62 -5.28
C GLY A 108 13.01 -2.75 -4.52
N LEU A 109 11.97 -2.12 -5.04
CA LEU A 109 10.64 -2.17 -4.43
C LEU A 109 9.80 -3.26 -5.08
N ALA A 110 9.09 -4.01 -4.26
CA ALA A 110 8.10 -4.98 -4.73
C ALA A 110 6.73 -4.32 -4.74
N HIS A 111 5.94 -4.56 -5.78
CA HIS A 111 4.59 -4.03 -5.89
C HIS A 111 3.59 -5.02 -5.31
N VAL A 112 2.75 -4.55 -4.38
CA VAL A 112 1.76 -5.38 -3.69
C VAL A 112 0.38 -4.76 -3.86
N GLU A 113 -0.60 -5.61 -4.11
CA GLU A 113 -2.00 -5.20 -4.24
C GLU A 113 -2.87 -5.96 -3.25
N LEU A 114 -3.84 -5.27 -2.67
CA LEU A 114 -4.82 -5.89 -1.77
C LEU A 114 -6.15 -6.00 -2.51
N PHE A 115 -6.48 -7.22 -2.88
CA PHE A 115 -7.78 -7.56 -3.51
C PHE A 115 -8.69 -8.17 -2.45
N GLY A 116 -9.74 -7.45 -2.07
CA GLY A 116 -10.62 -7.92 -1.00
C GLY A 116 -9.83 -8.08 0.29
N GLU A 117 -9.57 -9.31 0.70
CA GLU A 117 -8.82 -9.62 1.91
C GLU A 117 -7.47 -10.29 1.64
N LEU A 118 -7.09 -10.45 0.38
CA LEU A 118 -5.88 -11.16 -0.01
C LEU A 118 -4.86 -10.21 -0.64
N PHE A 119 -3.61 -10.34 -0.20
CA PHE A 119 -2.49 -9.62 -0.80
C PHE A 119 -1.92 -10.41 -1.97
N GLU A 120 -1.48 -9.71 -3.00
CA GLU A 120 -0.79 -10.30 -4.14
C GLU A 120 0.45 -9.47 -4.47
N ILE A 121 1.60 -10.12 -4.59
CA ILE A 121 2.83 -9.46 -5.04
C ILE A 121 2.88 -9.63 -6.56
N THR A 122 2.87 -8.52 -7.28
CA THR A 122 2.80 -8.56 -8.75
C THR A 122 4.15 -8.51 -9.43
N GLY A 123 5.20 -8.15 -8.71
CA GLY A 123 6.56 -8.10 -9.26
C GLY A 123 7.36 -6.95 -8.69
N TRP A 124 8.54 -6.73 -9.28
CA TRP A 124 9.38 -5.59 -8.91
C TRP A 124 8.87 -4.33 -9.59
N VAL A 125 8.99 -3.21 -8.88
CA VAL A 125 8.69 -1.90 -9.44
C VAL A 125 9.85 -1.48 -10.35
N GLU A 126 9.52 -1.05 -11.53
CA GLU A 126 10.50 -0.59 -12.51
C GLU A 126 10.80 0.91 -12.42
#